data_505f1fbb9b0c3ac9c0d2ad3e35e810c8
#
_entry.id   505f1fbb9b0c3ac9c0d2ad3e35e810c8
#
_cell.length_a   1.000
_cell.length_b   1.000
_cell.length_c   1.000
_cell.angle_alpha   90.00
_cell.angle_beta   90.00
_cell.angle_gamma   90.00
#
_symmetry.space_group_name_H-M   'P 1'
#
loop_
_entity.id
_entity.type
_entity.pdbx_description
1 polymer ?
#
loop_
_entity_poly.entity_id
_entity_poly.type
_entity_poly.pdbx_seq_one_letter_code
_entity_poly.pdbx_strand_id
1 'polypeptide(L)'
;MPRVLVVQNDPDGGPGRFGEWLDAAGVAVDVVTAFDGSALPSRLEHDGLIVLGGGYLPDDDEKAPWLPATRALVDQALARSVPFFGICLGGQMLAAVGGGKVQGDAGAPERGSTSITMRVETADDVVFGGLPAAVPAIENHIDAITALPPGAVWLAETERCPYQAFRLGDRAWGVQFHPEARPERIQQWDVENIRRQGLDLDELYAAAVTDDPLSRATWSEVASRFATVVKDGRP
;
A
#
# COMPACT_ATOMS: atom_id res chain seq x y z
N MET A 1 -11.62 -13.04 -17.30
CA MET A 1 -10.50 -12.96 -16.36
C MET A 1 -10.75 -11.76 -15.47
N PRO A 2 -10.68 -11.87 -14.14
CA PRO A 2 -10.84 -10.73 -13.25
C PRO A 2 -9.78 -9.67 -13.52
N ARG A 3 -10.15 -8.40 -13.34
CA ARG A 3 -9.29 -7.24 -13.64
C ARG A 3 -9.25 -6.30 -12.45
N VAL A 4 -8.07 -5.83 -12.12
CA VAL A 4 -7.84 -4.83 -11.07
C VAL A 4 -7.38 -3.53 -11.72
N LEU A 5 -8.04 -2.41 -11.37
CA LEU A 5 -7.55 -1.08 -11.69
C LEU A 5 -6.41 -0.72 -10.72
N VAL A 6 -5.28 -0.32 -11.25
CA VAL A 6 -4.15 0.19 -10.47
C VAL A 6 -3.96 1.67 -10.76
N VAL A 7 -4.11 2.51 -9.73
CA VAL A 7 -3.81 3.96 -9.83
C VAL A 7 -2.37 4.18 -9.42
N GLN A 8 -1.53 4.59 -10.37
CA GLN A 8 -0.14 4.95 -10.14
C GLN A 8 -0.01 6.45 -9.95
N ASN A 9 0.51 6.89 -8.80
CA ASN A 9 0.59 8.30 -8.41
C ASN A 9 1.98 8.91 -8.61
N ASP A 10 3.00 8.09 -8.92
CA ASP A 10 4.40 8.52 -9.05
C ASP A 10 5.08 7.77 -10.19
N PRO A 11 5.91 8.42 -11.03
CA PRO A 11 6.58 7.76 -12.15
C PRO A 11 7.43 6.57 -11.74
N ASP A 12 8.02 6.63 -10.55
CA ASP A 12 8.86 5.57 -10.03
C ASP A 12 8.09 4.55 -9.17
N GLY A 13 6.82 4.74 -8.87
CA GLY A 13 5.97 3.96 -7.98
C GLY A 13 4.99 3.03 -8.68
N GLY A 14 5.44 2.22 -9.63
CA GLY A 14 4.60 1.22 -10.31
C GLY A 14 4.19 0.04 -9.42
N PRO A 15 3.31 -0.87 -9.93
CA PRO A 15 2.78 -2.01 -9.15
C PRO A 15 3.84 -3.06 -8.78
N GLY A 16 5.05 -2.97 -9.32
CA GLY A 16 6.18 -3.81 -9.00
C GLY A 16 5.84 -5.29 -8.94
N ARG A 17 6.46 -6.01 -7.98
CA ARG A 17 6.22 -7.45 -7.82
C ARG A 17 4.80 -7.79 -7.34
N PHE A 18 4.09 -6.84 -6.72
CA PHE A 18 2.68 -7.08 -6.34
C PHE A 18 1.80 -7.27 -7.58
N GLY A 19 2.00 -6.43 -8.61
CA GLY A 19 1.35 -6.60 -9.91
C GLY A 19 1.72 -7.91 -10.60
N GLU A 20 3.01 -8.30 -10.58
CA GLU A 20 3.48 -9.58 -11.12
C GLU A 20 2.82 -10.78 -10.43
N TRP A 21 2.66 -10.73 -9.11
CA TRP A 21 2.01 -11.80 -8.35
C TRP A 21 0.51 -11.90 -8.63
N LEU A 22 -0.18 -10.77 -8.84
CA LEU A 22 -1.58 -10.75 -9.25
C LEU A 22 -1.76 -11.37 -10.64
N ASP A 23 -0.90 -11.00 -11.59
CA ASP A 23 -0.93 -11.57 -12.95
C ASP A 23 -0.66 -13.08 -12.92
N ALA A 24 0.36 -13.52 -12.18
CA ALA A 24 0.66 -14.93 -11.95
C ALA A 24 -0.50 -15.68 -11.27
N ALA A 25 -1.28 -15.01 -10.43
CA ALA A 25 -2.49 -15.53 -9.83
C ALA A 25 -3.72 -15.46 -10.78
N GLY A 26 -3.58 -15.00 -12.02
CA GLY A 26 -4.65 -14.95 -13.02
C GLY A 26 -5.62 -13.77 -12.82
N VAL A 27 -5.15 -12.66 -12.27
CA VAL A 27 -5.87 -11.38 -12.19
C VAL A 27 -5.14 -10.37 -13.08
N ALA A 28 -5.81 -9.87 -14.13
CA ALA A 28 -5.22 -8.86 -15.01
C ALA A 28 -5.07 -7.52 -14.30
N VAL A 29 -3.98 -6.83 -14.58
CA VAL A 29 -3.62 -5.54 -13.97
C VAL A 29 -3.70 -4.45 -15.03
N ASP A 30 -4.64 -3.50 -14.85
CA ASP A 30 -4.79 -2.33 -15.70
C ASP A 30 -4.25 -1.10 -14.96
N VAL A 31 -3.09 -0.62 -15.37
CA VAL A 31 -2.44 0.54 -14.75
C VAL A 31 -2.88 1.83 -15.43
N VAL A 32 -3.30 2.81 -14.62
CA VAL A 32 -3.49 4.20 -15.05
C VAL A 32 -2.45 5.06 -14.37
N THR A 33 -1.58 5.69 -15.16
CA THR A 33 -0.52 6.61 -14.72
C THR A 33 -1.11 7.99 -14.46
N ALA A 34 -1.77 8.16 -13.30
CA ALA A 34 -2.51 9.38 -12.98
C ALA A 34 -1.60 10.62 -12.90
N PHE A 35 -0.34 10.44 -12.53
CA PHE A 35 0.66 11.52 -12.41
C PHE A 35 1.00 12.20 -13.75
N ASP A 36 0.80 11.55 -14.87
CA ASP A 36 1.09 12.12 -16.22
C ASP A 36 -0.13 12.80 -16.86
N GLY A 37 -1.26 12.87 -16.14
CA GLY A 37 -2.51 13.44 -16.63
C GLY A 37 -3.43 12.43 -17.32
N SER A 38 -3.11 11.14 -17.29
CA SER A 38 -4.00 10.09 -17.78
C SER A 38 -5.32 10.12 -16.99
N ALA A 39 -6.44 10.11 -17.72
CA ALA A 39 -7.76 10.24 -17.11
C ALA A 39 -8.16 8.98 -16.33
N LEU A 40 -8.46 9.15 -15.05
CA LEU A 40 -9.08 8.10 -14.24
C LEU A 40 -10.55 7.90 -14.66
N PRO A 41 -11.06 6.66 -14.65
CA PRO A 41 -12.47 6.42 -14.94
C PRO A 41 -13.35 7.05 -13.85
N SER A 42 -14.47 7.65 -14.25
CA SER A 42 -15.45 8.20 -13.30
C SER A 42 -16.24 7.12 -12.56
N ARG A 43 -16.24 5.90 -13.08
CA ARG A 43 -16.90 4.72 -12.50
C ARG A 43 -15.92 3.55 -12.41
N LEU A 44 -15.86 2.92 -11.24
CA LEU A 44 -15.08 1.70 -11.04
C LEU A 44 -15.83 0.50 -11.63
N GLU A 45 -15.35 -0.03 -12.76
CA GLU A 45 -15.94 -1.20 -13.44
C GLU A 45 -15.09 -2.47 -13.28
N HIS A 46 -13.93 -2.34 -12.62
CA HIS A 46 -13.00 -3.43 -12.34
C HIS A 46 -13.49 -4.29 -11.17
N ASP A 47 -12.98 -5.51 -11.08
CA ASP A 47 -13.26 -6.45 -10.00
C ASP A 47 -12.48 -6.14 -8.72
N GLY A 48 -11.52 -5.22 -8.78
CA GLY A 48 -10.74 -4.72 -7.64
C GLY A 48 -10.08 -3.37 -7.96
N LEU A 49 -9.62 -2.69 -6.92
CA LEU A 49 -8.90 -1.41 -7.01
C LEU A 49 -7.64 -1.46 -6.16
N ILE A 50 -6.52 -1.04 -6.74
CA ILE A 50 -5.27 -0.79 -6.02
C ILE A 50 -4.91 0.68 -6.19
N VAL A 51 -4.55 1.35 -5.10
CA VAL A 51 -3.97 2.69 -5.14
C VAL A 51 -2.55 2.61 -4.59
N LEU A 52 -1.58 2.99 -5.41
CA LEU A 52 -0.16 2.92 -5.07
C LEU A 52 0.30 4.14 -4.26
N GLY A 53 1.56 4.09 -3.84
CA GLY A 53 2.25 5.16 -3.15
C GLY A 53 2.44 6.42 -4.00
N GLY A 54 2.86 7.50 -3.34
CA GLY A 54 3.19 8.79 -3.95
C GLY A 54 3.61 9.79 -2.89
N GLY A 55 4.33 10.83 -3.31
CA GLY A 55 4.88 11.87 -2.43
C GLY A 55 3.87 12.97 -2.05
N TYR A 56 2.62 12.61 -1.75
CA TYR A 56 1.52 13.55 -1.46
C TYR A 56 0.75 13.09 -0.23
N LEU A 57 0.07 14.04 0.44
CA LEU A 57 -1.01 13.72 1.35
C LEU A 57 -2.29 13.37 0.56
N PRO A 58 -3.23 12.61 1.14
CA PRO A 58 -4.46 12.23 0.45
C PRO A 58 -5.32 13.40 -0.08
N ASP A 59 -5.12 14.61 0.45
CA ASP A 59 -5.85 15.84 0.14
C ASP A 59 -5.00 16.95 -0.51
N ASP A 60 -3.79 16.63 -0.96
CA ASP A 60 -2.88 17.56 -1.67
C ASP A 60 -3.35 17.84 -3.12
N ASP A 61 -4.60 18.23 -3.28
CA ASP A 61 -5.28 18.39 -4.58
C ASP A 61 -4.62 19.43 -5.50
N GLU A 62 -4.02 20.47 -4.92
CA GLU A 62 -3.30 21.50 -5.68
C GLU A 62 -2.01 20.95 -6.30
N LYS A 63 -1.32 20.03 -5.62
CA LYS A 63 -0.07 19.40 -6.09
C LYS A 63 -0.35 18.20 -7.00
N ALA A 64 -1.46 17.50 -6.75
CA ALA A 64 -1.83 16.27 -7.44
C ALA A 64 -3.33 16.30 -7.83
N PRO A 65 -3.68 16.99 -8.95
CA PRO A 65 -5.08 17.24 -9.34
C PRO A 65 -5.92 15.98 -9.62
N TRP A 66 -5.31 14.81 -9.71
CA TRP A 66 -6.00 13.53 -9.87
C TRP A 66 -6.48 12.91 -8.54
N LEU A 67 -6.00 13.38 -7.39
CA LEU A 67 -6.36 12.82 -6.08
C LEU A 67 -7.87 12.86 -5.78
N PRO A 68 -8.63 13.93 -6.13
CA PRO A 68 -10.10 13.91 -5.98
C PRO A 68 -10.76 12.76 -6.73
N ALA A 69 -10.34 12.49 -7.97
CA ALA A 69 -10.88 11.38 -8.76
C ALA A 69 -10.46 10.01 -8.17
N THR A 70 -9.24 9.91 -7.65
CA THR A 70 -8.77 8.70 -6.95
C THR A 70 -9.60 8.44 -5.69
N ARG A 71 -9.84 9.46 -4.84
CA ARG A 71 -10.70 9.34 -3.66
C ARG A 71 -12.13 8.92 -4.01
N ALA A 72 -12.67 9.43 -5.12
CA ALA A 72 -13.99 9.02 -5.60
C ALA A 72 -14.04 7.54 -6.02
N LEU A 73 -12.95 6.99 -6.56
CA LEU A 73 -12.85 5.55 -6.85
C LEU A 73 -12.74 4.71 -5.56
N VAL A 74 -12.00 5.19 -4.55
CA VAL A 74 -11.92 4.53 -3.22
C VAL A 74 -13.30 4.50 -2.55
N ASP A 75 -14.03 5.63 -2.56
CA ASP A 75 -15.38 5.70 -2.03
C ASP A 75 -16.33 4.72 -2.74
N GLN A 76 -16.26 4.61 -4.07
CA GLN A 76 -17.03 3.63 -4.84
C GLN A 76 -16.65 2.19 -4.47
N ALA A 77 -15.36 1.91 -4.25
CA ALA A 77 -14.92 0.58 -3.83
C ALA A 77 -15.51 0.21 -2.47
N LEU A 78 -15.47 1.13 -1.50
CA LEU A 78 -16.06 0.93 -0.18
C LEU A 78 -17.59 0.74 -0.25
N ALA A 79 -18.29 1.67 -0.92
CA ALA A 79 -19.75 1.65 -1.02
C ALA A 79 -20.30 0.39 -1.71
N ARG A 80 -19.54 -0.21 -2.60
CA ARG A 80 -19.93 -1.40 -3.39
C ARG A 80 -19.23 -2.67 -2.95
N SER A 81 -18.46 -2.64 -1.88
CA SER A 81 -17.64 -3.77 -1.40
C SER A 81 -16.73 -4.37 -2.48
N VAL A 82 -16.22 -3.53 -3.40
CA VAL A 82 -15.20 -3.94 -4.36
C VAL A 82 -13.88 -4.10 -3.61
N PRO A 83 -13.16 -5.23 -3.79
CA PRO A 83 -11.86 -5.43 -3.16
C PRO A 83 -10.89 -4.27 -3.40
N PHE A 84 -10.32 -3.76 -2.33
CA PHE A 84 -9.39 -2.62 -2.36
C PHE A 84 -8.09 -2.96 -1.64
N PHE A 85 -6.95 -2.55 -2.24
CA PHE A 85 -5.65 -2.61 -1.58
C PHE A 85 -4.92 -1.28 -1.75
N GLY A 86 -4.66 -0.58 -0.66
CA GLY A 86 -3.95 0.71 -0.66
C GLY A 86 -2.53 0.56 -0.13
N ILE A 87 -1.54 1.08 -0.88
CA ILE A 87 -0.12 1.05 -0.53
C ILE A 87 0.36 2.46 -0.25
N CYS A 88 0.96 2.71 0.90
CA CYS A 88 1.49 4.00 1.36
C CYS A 88 0.42 5.10 1.22
N LEU A 89 0.54 6.04 0.28
CA LEU A 89 -0.50 7.03 -0.02
C LEU A 89 -1.89 6.38 -0.22
N GLY A 90 -1.95 5.22 -0.89
CA GLY A 90 -3.20 4.48 -1.08
C GLY A 90 -3.82 3.99 0.23
N GLY A 91 -3.00 3.52 1.18
CA GLY A 91 -3.43 3.15 2.53
C GLY A 91 -3.90 4.36 3.34
N GLN A 92 -3.17 5.48 3.25
CA GLN A 92 -3.56 6.76 3.84
C GLN A 92 -4.87 7.29 3.25
N MET A 93 -5.06 7.14 1.94
CA MET A 93 -6.29 7.54 1.25
C MET A 93 -7.50 6.71 1.72
N LEU A 94 -7.32 5.39 1.88
CA LEU A 94 -8.35 4.53 2.47
C LEU A 94 -8.72 5.00 3.88
N ALA A 95 -7.72 5.33 4.70
CA ALA A 95 -7.95 5.85 6.05
C ALA A 95 -8.73 7.18 6.01
N ALA A 96 -8.32 8.13 5.18
CA ALA A 96 -8.97 9.44 5.07
C ALA A 96 -10.42 9.32 4.57
N VAL A 97 -10.67 8.57 3.50
CA VAL A 97 -12.02 8.35 2.94
C VAL A 97 -12.91 7.62 3.93
N GLY A 98 -12.36 6.67 4.70
CA GLY A 98 -13.09 5.94 5.73
C GLY A 98 -13.38 6.73 7.02
N GLY A 99 -12.91 7.98 7.13
CA GLY A 99 -13.11 8.84 8.31
C GLY A 99 -12.02 8.75 9.37
N GLY A 100 -10.87 8.18 9.03
CA GLY A 100 -9.64 8.23 9.82
C GLY A 100 -8.90 9.56 9.68
N LYS A 101 -7.65 9.61 10.18
CA LYS A 101 -6.80 10.81 10.10
C LYS A 101 -5.42 10.46 9.57
N VAL A 102 -4.91 11.30 8.68
CA VAL A 102 -3.55 11.26 8.16
C VAL A 102 -2.87 12.58 8.52
N GLN A 103 -1.60 12.51 8.85
CA GLN A 103 -0.81 13.69 9.19
C GLN A 103 0.52 13.65 8.42
N GLY A 104 0.84 14.76 7.78
CA GLY A 104 2.16 15.00 7.20
C GLY A 104 3.21 15.23 8.30
N ASP A 105 4.45 14.86 8.02
CA ASP A 105 5.54 14.98 8.99
C ASP A 105 5.20 14.38 10.37
N ALA A 106 4.63 13.18 10.39
CA ALA A 106 4.10 12.54 11.60
C ALA A 106 5.18 11.92 12.51
N GLY A 107 6.37 12.45 12.50
CA GLY A 107 7.47 12.02 13.36
C GLY A 107 8.75 11.66 12.60
N ALA A 108 9.52 10.69 13.12
CA ALA A 108 10.75 10.26 12.46
C ALA A 108 10.41 9.41 11.22
N PRO A 109 11.06 9.65 10.07
CA PRO A 109 10.83 8.85 8.86
C PRO A 109 11.18 7.38 9.09
N GLU A 110 10.45 6.48 8.43
CA GLU A 110 10.84 5.07 8.28
C GLU A 110 11.42 4.86 6.88
N ARG A 111 12.61 4.27 6.81
CA ARG A 111 13.39 4.09 5.58
C ARG A 111 14.05 2.71 5.55
N GLY A 112 14.06 2.09 4.39
CA GLY A 112 14.73 0.80 4.18
C GLY A 112 13.87 -0.39 4.59
N SER A 113 14.51 -1.51 4.91
CA SER A 113 13.80 -2.71 5.39
C SER A 113 13.50 -2.56 6.88
N THR A 114 12.23 -2.64 7.24
CA THR A 114 11.75 -2.52 8.61
C THR A 114 10.93 -3.76 8.99
N SER A 115 11.11 -4.26 10.21
CA SER A 115 10.33 -5.40 10.71
C SER A 115 8.93 -4.94 11.12
N ILE A 116 7.94 -5.37 10.37
CA ILE A 116 6.51 -5.09 10.62
C ILE A 116 5.95 -6.17 11.56
N THR A 117 5.47 -5.77 12.72
CA THR A 117 4.88 -6.68 13.72
C THR A 117 3.40 -6.91 13.43
N MET A 118 3.02 -8.16 13.23
CA MET A 118 1.62 -8.55 13.06
C MET A 118 0.90 -8.57 14.41
N ARG A 119 -0.31 -8.05 14.44
CA ARG A 119 -1.17 -8.05 15.62
C ARG A 119 -1.99 -9.33 15.71
N VAL A 120 -2.53 -9.61 16.90
CA VAL A 120 -3.37 -10.79 17.14
C VAL A 120 -4.63 -10.79 16.26
N GLU A 121 -5.12 -9.60 15.90
CA GLU A 121 -6.31 -9.42 15.04
C GLU A 121 -6.10 -9.94 13.61
N THR A 122 -4.86 -10.20 13.18
CA THR A 122 -4.60 -10.81 11.87
C THR A 122 -5.03 -12.26 11.79
N ALA A 123 -5.21 -12.96 12.93
CA ALA A 123 -5.50 -14.40 12.94
C ALA A 123 -6.75 -14.78 12.11
N ASP A 124 -7.77 -13.92 12.12
CA ASP A 124 -9.04 -14.12 11.41
C ASP A 124 -9.12 -13.32 10.10
N ASP A 125 -8.03 -12.64 9.68
CA ASP A 125 -8.02 -11.85 8.45
C ASP A 125 -7.74 -12.72 7.22
N VAL A 126 -8.59 -12.62 6.20
CA VAL A 126 -8.52 -13.47 5.00
C VAL A 126 -7.28 -13.21 4.13
N VAL A 127 -6.64 -12.04 4.27
CA VAL A 127 -5.45 -11.66 3.51
C VAL A 127 -4.18 -11.76 4.38
N PHE A 128 -4.24 -11.35 5.65
CA PHE A 128 -3.10 -11.31 6.57
C PHE A 128 -3.04 -12.49 7.54
N GLY A 129 -4.05 -13.35 7.60
CA GLY A 129 -4.11 -14.48 8.55
C GLY A 129 -2.94 -15.45 8.37
N GLY A 130 -2.40 -15.95 9.50
CA GLY A 130 -1.34 -16.98 9.50
C GLY A 130 0.02 -16.51 8.98
N LEU A 131 0.26 -15.21 8.78
CA LEU A 131 1.58 -14.67 8.48
C LEU A 131 2.51 -14.80 9.70
N PRO A 132 3.85 -14.79 9.51
CA PRO A 132 4.81 -14.72 10.62
C PRO A 132 4.53 -13.53 11.53
N ALA A 133 4.83 -13.65 12.83
CA ALA A 133 4.58 -12.59 13.82
C ALA A 133 5.32 -11.27 13.50
N ALA A 134 6.43 -11.35 12.77
CA ALA A 134 7.17 -10.19 12.28
C ALA A 134 7.69 -10.48 10.87
N VAL A 135 7.53 -9.52 9.96
CA VAL A 135 7.89 -9.65 8.54
C VAL A 135 8.57 -8.37 8.08
N PRO A 136 9.73 -8.46 7.39
CA PRO A 136 10.36 -7.27 6.82
C PRO A 136 9.58 -6.74 5.63
N ALA A 137 9.48 -5.40 5.56
CA ALA A 137 8.96 -4.68 4.42
C ALA A 137 9.78 -3.42 4.15
N ILE A 138 9.76 -2.96 2.90
CA ILE A 138 10.42 -1.70 2.55
C ILE A 138 9.52 -0.54 2.95
N GLU A 139 10.12 0.39 3.69
CA GLU A 139 9.50 1.64 4.14
C GLU A 139 10.14 2.82 3.44
N ASN A 140 9.33 3.82 3.07
CA ASN A 140 9.80 5.08 2.55
C ASN A 140 8.76 6.19 2.80
N HIS A 141 8.50 6.49 4.06
CA HIS A 141 7.50 7.50 4.44
C HIS A 141 7.93 8.33 5.64
N ILE A 142 7.27 9.47 5.82
CA ILE A 142 7.29 10.34 7.00
C ILE A 142 5.86 10.70 7.40
N ASP A 143 4.96 10.77 6.42
CA ASP A 143 3.53 10.95 6.66
C ASP A 143 2.93 9.66 7.16
N ALA A 144 2.00 9.74 8.10
CA ALA A 144 1.42 8.55 8.70
C ALA A 144 -0.07 8.70 9.01
N ILE A 145 -0.74 7.56 9.09
CA ILE A 145 -2.08 7.46 9.64
C ILE A 145 -1.97 7.67 11.16
N THR A 146 -2.70 8.65 11.71
CA THR A 146 -2.71 8.98 13.14
C THR A 146 -3.99 8.55 13.85
N ALA A 147 -5.03 8.22 13.11
CA ALA A 147 -6.22 7.57 13.63
C ALA A 147 -6.84 6.67 12.54
N LEU A 148 -7.15 5.44 12.89
CA LEU A 148 -7.87 4.54 11.99
C LEU A 148 -9.33 4.98 11.80
N PRO A 149 -9.94 4.61 10.65
CA PRO A 149 -11.38 4.78 10.44
C PRO A 149 -12.20 4.06 11.52
N PRO A 150 -13.39 4.57 11.85
CA PRO A 150 -14.31 3.83 12.72
C PRO A 150 -14.62 2.43 12.17
N GLY A 151 -14.49 1.41 13.01
CA GLY A 151 -14.73 0.02 12.65
C GLY A 151 -13.59 -0.66 11.87
N ALA A 152 -12.47 0.00 11.66
CA ALA A 152 -11.29 -0.63 11.07
C ALA A 152 -10.66 -1.64 12.04
N VAL A 153 -10.17 -2.74 11.49
CA VAL A 153 -9.37 -3.74 12.20
C VAL A 153 -7.89 -3.41 12.03
N TRP A 154 -7.19 -3.20 13.14
CA TRP A 154 -5.76 -2.90 13.15
C TRP A 154 -4.96 -4.20 13.00
N LEU A 155 -4.15 -4.32 11.94
CA LEU A 155 -3.50 -5.58 11.56
C LEU A 155 -2.00 -5.60 11.84
N ALA A 156 -1.30 -4.49 11.69
CA ALA A 156 0.16 -4.47 11.89
C ALA A 156 0.67 -3.11 12.36
N GLU A 157 1.86 -3.14 12.98
CA GLU A 157 2.48 -1.97 13.61
C GLU A 157 4.01 -2.02 13.55
N THR A 158 4.64 -0.84 13.69
CA THR A 158 6.02 -0.67 14.14
C THR A 158 6.04 0.23 15.37
N GLU A 159 7.19 0.33 16.03
CA GLU A 159 7.35 1.23 17.18
C GLU A 159 7.11 2.70 16.78
N ARG A 160 7.49 3.08 15.55
CA ARG A 160 7.41 4.47 15.05
C ARG A 160 6.09 4.79 14.37
N CYS A 161 5.48 3.82 13.71
CA CYS A 161 4.23 3.97 13.00
C CYS A 161 3.23 2.89 13.45
N PRO A 162 2.28 3.25 14.35
CA PRO A 162 1.38 2.26 14.92
C PRO A 162 0.43 1.65 13.89
N TYR A 163 0.08 2.36 12.83
CA TYR A 163 -0.91 1.88 11.86
C TYR A 163 -0.26 1.48 10.53
N GLN A 164 0.59 0.45 10.60
CA GLN A 164 1.28 -0.10 9.43
C GLN A 164 0.37 -0.87 8.49
N ALA A 165 -0.64 -1.56 9.03
CA ALA A 165 -1.68 -2.21 8.22
C ALA A 165 -3.01 -2.22 8.96
N PHE A 166 -4.09 -2.11 8.19
CA PHE A 166 -5.45 -2.20 8.69
C PHE A 166 -6.41 -2.71 7.61
N ARG A 167 -7.58 -3.21 8.04
CA ARG A 167 -8.70 -3.54 7.17
C ARG A 167 -9.92 -2.69 7.55
N LEU A 168 -10.58 -2.14 6.55
CA LEU A 168 -11.84 -1.42 6.68
C LEU A 168 -12.96 -2.21 5.98
N GLY A 169 -14.04 -2.51 6.73
CA GLY A 169 -15.04 -3.46 6.24
C GLY A 169 -14.44 -4.85 6.01
N ASP A 170 -14.99 -5.59 5.05
CA ASP A 170 -14.56 -6.98 4.80
C ASP A 170 -13.54 -7.11 3.66
N ARG A 171 -13.37 -6.07 2.82
CA ARG A 171 -12.68 -6.20 1.53
C ARG A 171 -11.72 -5.04 1.21
N ALA A 172 -11.41 -4.15 2.15
CA ALA A 172 -10.50 -3.04 1.90
C ALA A 172 -9.33 -3.07 2.89
N TRP A 173 -8.11 -3.23 2.37
CA TRP A 173 -6.86 -3.24 3.13
C TRP A 173 -6.01 -2.01 2.79
N GLY A 174 -5.43 -1.40 3.81
CA GLY A 174 -4.43 -0.34 3.68
C GLY A 174 -3.15 -0.73 4.38
N VAL A 175 -2.02 -0.50 3.71
CA VAL A 175 -0.68 -0.67 4.29
C VAL A 175 0.13 0.62 4.13
N GLN A 176 1.01 0.91 5.08
CA GLN A 176 1.90 2.07 5.02
C GLN A 176 3.21 1.73 4.29
N PHE A 177 3.69 0.50 4.42
CA PHE A 177 4.88 -0.03 3.78
C PHE A 177 4.67 -0.39 2.30
N HIS A 178 5.76 -0.79 1.63
CA HIS A 178 5.80 -1.09 0.19
C HIS A 178 6.02 -2.58 -0.09
N PRO A 179 4.97 -3.43 -0.06
CA PRO A 179 5.09 -4.86 -0.35
C PRO A 179 5.45 -5.13 -1.82
N GLU A 180 5.18 -4.15 -2.71
CA GLU A 180 5.46 -4.21 -4.15
C GLU A 180 6.94 -3.94 -4.47
N ALA A 181 7.67 -3.30 -3.54
CA ALA A 181 9.02 -2.84 -3.80
C ALA A 181 10.06 -3.97 -3.74
N ARG A 182 11.06 -3.87 -4.61
CA ARG A 182 12.28 -4.70 -4.57
C ARG A 182 13.40 -3.94 -3.87
N PRO A 183 14.41 -4.62 -3.31
CA PRO A 183 15.58 -3.94 -2.70
C PRO A 183 16.23 -2.90 -3.61
N GLU A 184 16.30 -3.15 -4.92
CA GLU A 184 16.89 -2.25 -5.92
C GLU A 184 16.21 -0.89 -5.99
N ARG A 185 14.97 -0.78 -5.50
CA ARG A 185 14.26 0.49 -5.38
C ARG A 185 15.00 1.47 -4.47
N ILE A 186 15.66 0.98 -3.41
CA ILE A 186 16.42 1.80 -2.46
C ILE A 186 17.56 2.53 -3.16
N GLN A 187 18.22 1.89 -4.14
CA GLN A 187 19.33 2.49 -4.88
C GLN A 187 18.92 3.70 -5.74
N GLN A 188 17.61 3.90 -5.95
CA GLN A 188 17.06 5.03 -6.71
C GLN A 188 16.69 6.23 -5.84
N TRP A 189 16.81 6.09 -4.50
CA TRP A 189 16.47 7.17 -3.58
C TRP A 189 17.51 8.30 -3.61
N ASP A 190 17.07 9.52 -3.26
CA ASP A 190 17.95 10.68 -3.12
C ASP A 190 18.98 10.47 -2.00
N VAL A 191 20.21 10.16 -2.38
CA VAL A 191 21.31 9.86 -1.46
C VAL A 191 21.59 11.02 -0.51
N GLU A 192 21.46 12.27 -0.97
CA GLU A 192 21.69 13.44 -0.13
C GLU A 192 20.59 13.62 0.92
N ASN A 193 19.35 13.28 0.56
CA ASN A 193 18.24 13.26 1.51
C ASN A 193 18.42 12.17 2.57
N ILE A 194 18.83 10.97 2.16
CA ILE A 194 19.12 9.85 3.08
C ILE A 194 20.25 10.23 4.05
N ARG A 195 21.34 10.82 3.57
CA ARG A 195 22.46 11.27 4.42
C ARG A 195 22.05 12.36 5.41
N ARG A 196 21.19 13.30 4.99
CA ARG A 196 20.67 14.34 5.90
C ARG A 196 19.85 13.76 7.07
N GLN A 197 19.26 12.59 6.87
CA GLN A 197 18.53 11.84 7.90
C GLN A 197 19.47 10.99 8.77
N GLY A 198 20.79 11.04 8.54
CA GLY A 198 21.79 10.26 9.29
C GLY A 198 21.85 8.79 8.89
N LEU A 199 21.35 8.45 7.70
CA LEU A 199 21.28 7.10 7.16
C LEU A 199 22.29 6.92 6.01
N ASP A 200 22.66 5.67 5.73
CA ASP A 200 23.53 5.27 4.63
C ASP A 200 22.72 4.43 3.63
N LEU A 201 22.76 4.81 2.34
CA LEU A 201 21.97 4.17 1.30
C LEU A 201 22.41 2.73 1.04
N ASP A 202 23.74 2.47 1.09
CA ASP A 202 24.29 1.14 0.84
C ASP A 202 23.95 0.18 1.99
N GLU A 203 23.95 0.68 3.23
CA GLU A 203 23.51 -0.10 4.40
C GLU A 203 22.02 -0.45 4.33
N LEU A 204 21.17 0.53 3.96
CA LEU A 204 19.73 0.29 3.77
C LEU A 204 19.47 -0.74 2.67
N TYR A 205 20.20 -0.66 1.56
CA TYR A 205 20.10 -1.61 0.47
C TYR A 205 20.56 -3.01 0.91
N ALA A 206 21.70 -3.12 1.56
CA ALA A 206 22.24 -4.41 2.02
C ALA A 206 21.30 -5.10 3.02
N ALA A 207 20.68 -4.35 3.94
CA ALA A 207 19.68 -4.86 4.85
C ALA A 207 18.45 -5.39 4.08
N ALA A 208 17.94 -4.61 3.12
CA ALA A 208 16.78 -5.02 2.32
C ALA A 208 17.07 -6.27 1.46
N VAL A 209 18.29 -6.43 0.91
CA VAL A 209 18.70 -7.64 0.19
C VAL A 209 18.73 -8.86 1.13
N THR A 210 19.20 -8.67 2.35
CA THR A 210 19.26 -9.75 3.37
C THR A 210 17.85 -10.22 3.74
N ASP A 211 16.90 -9.28 3.89
CA ASP A 211 15.53 -9.55 4.30
C ASP A 211 14.62 -10.00 3.16
N ASP A 212 15.02 -9.78 1.90
CA ASP A 212 14.19 -10.02 0.72
C ASP A 212 13.61 -11.44 0.60
N PRO A 213 14.32 -12.52 0.92
CA PRO A 213 13.73 -13.85 0.81
C PRO A 213 12.45 -14.03 1.65
N LEU A 214 12.44 -13.56 2.89
CA LEU A 214 11.27 -13.61 3.77
C LEU A 214 10.20 -12.61 3.34
N SER A 215 10.59 -11.35 3.07
CA SER A 215 9.72 -10.29 2.57
C SER A 215 8.95 -10.75 1.33
N ARG A 216 9.68 -11.23 0.31
CA ARG A 216 9.10 -11.69 -0.95
C ARG A 216 8.13 -12.87 -0.75
N ALA A 217 8.52 -13.86 0.04
CA ALA A 217 7.67 -15.03 0.29
C ALA A 217 6.35 -14.61 0.96
N THR A 218 6.42 -13.77 1.99
CA THR A 218 5.23 -13.34 2.74
C THR A 218 4.33 -12.43 1.92
N TRP A 219 4.86 -11.41 1.27
CA TRP A 219 4.04 -10.46 0.53
C TRP A 219 3.48 -11.05 -0.78
N SER A 220 4.14 -12.08 -1.36
CA SER A 220 3.53 -12.84 -2.47
C SER A 220 2.32 -13.64 -2.01
N GLU A 221 2.31 -14.14 -0.78
CA GLU A 221 1.14 -14.81 -0.21
C GLU A 221 -0.03 -13.83 0.02
N VAL A 222 0.26 -12.64 0.55
CA VAL A 222 -0.73 -11.55 0.68
C VAL A 222 -1.35 -11.20 -0.68
N ALA A 223 -0.53 -11.01 -1.71
CA ALA A 223 -1.01 -10.73 -3.06
C ALA A 223 -1.87 -11.86 -3.64
N SER A 224 -1.47 -13.12 -3.42
CA SER A 224 -2.23 -14.30 -3.87
C SER A 224 -3.60 -14.41 -3.18
N ARG A 225 -3.65 -14.13 -1.88
CA ARG A 225 -4.90 -14.12 -1.11
C ARG A 225 -5.80 -12.96 -1.52
N PHE A 226 -5.24 -11.76 -1.74
CA PHE A 226 -6.00 -10.64 -2.29
C PHE A 226 -6.54 -10.98 -3.68
N ALA A 227 -5.76 -11.63 -4.55
CA ALA A 227 -6.23 -12.12 -5.84
C ALA A 227 -7.41 -13.10 -5.69
N THR A 228 -7.42 -13.94 -4.67
CA THR A 228 -8.56 -14.83 -4.37
C THR A 228 -9.79 -14.02 -4.00
N VAL A 229 -9.65 -13.01 -3.12
CA VAL A 229 -10.76 -12.10 -2.77
C VAL A 229 -11.33 -11.39 -3.98
N VAL A 230 -10.48 -10.96 -4.93
CA VAL A 230 -10.90 -10.34 -6.20
C VAL A 230 -11.70 -11.32 -7.07
N LYS A 231 -11.28 -12.58 -7.14
CA LYS A 231 -11.96 -13.62 -7.93
C LYS A 231 -13.32 -14.01 -7.35
N ASP A 232 -13.40 -14.09 -6.02
CA ASP A 232 -14.62 -14.47 -5.30
C ASP A 232 -15.65 -13.33 -5.23
N GLY A 233 -15.28 -12.14 -5.65
CA GLY A 233 -16.09 -10.93 -5.55
C GLY A 233 -17.13 -10.73 -6.61
N ARG A 234 -17.29 -11.63 -7.59
CA ARG A 234 -18.42 -11.59 -8.52
C ARG A 234 -19.62 -12.28 -7.88
N PRO A 235 -20.77 -11.55 -7.75
CA PRO A 235 -22.03 -12.17 -7.38
C PRO A 235 -22.51 -13.14 -8.48
#